data_e0997c94cb0c650330c9d90070b428ba
#
_entry.id   e0997c94cb0c650330c9d90070b428ba
#
_cell.length_a   1.000
_cell.length_b   1.000
_cell.length_c   1.000
_cell.angle_alpha   90.00
_cell.angle_beta   90.00
_cell.angle_gamma   90.00
#
_symmetry.space_group_name_H-M   'P 1'
#
loop_
_entity.id
_entity.type
_entity.pdbx_description
1 polymer ?
#
loop_
_entity_poly.entity_id
_entity_poly.type
_entity_poly.pdbx_seq_one_letter_code
_entity_poly.pdbx_strand_id
1 'polypeptide(L)'
;RIDYADHRFEAWAPLGVLGHVTPANARGVAAMSLIEGLLAGNINLLKTSRRDGLFTQKLLRALVEREPTLKPFVYVLRLSSRQPEVLSALFALCDGVVVWGGEDAVAAVRAMTPPAARLIEWGHRISFAYVAQESSADPAALRALAHDVCFIEQQACSSPQCLYLETADP
;
A
#
# COMPACT_ATOMS: atom_id res chain seq x y z
N ARG A 1 17.34 -0.61 17.73
CA ARG A 1 18.50 -1.51 17.76
C ARG A 1 19.71 -0.74 18.30
N ILE A 2 20.42 -1.32 19.21
CA ILE A 2 21.67 -0.75 19.75
C ILE A 2 22.78 -1.69 19.34
N ASP A 3 23.75 -1.18 18.59
CA ASP A 3 24.95 -1.91 18.23
C ASP A 3 26.14 -1.32 18.99
N TYR A 4 26.54 -1.99 20.03
CA TYR A 4 27.64 -1.53 20.90
C TYR A 4 29.03 -1.72 20.27
N ALA A 5 29.14 -2.61 19.26
CA ALA A 5 30.44 -2.87 18.62
C ALA A 5 30.85 -1.71 17.70
N ASP A 6 29.88 -1.11 17.02
CA ASP A 6 30.09 0.01 16.08
C ASP A 6 29.78 1.37 16.69
N HIS A 7 29.39 1.44 17.96
CA HIS A 7 28.88 2.66 18.62
C HIS A 7 27.70 3.33 17.87
N ARG A 8 26.89 2.54 17.15
CA ARG A 8 25.71 3.01 16.42
C ARG A 8 24.46 2.85 17.27
N PHE A 9 23.71 3.93 17.35
CA PHE A 9 22.41 3.94 18.02
C PHE A 9 21.33 4.16 16.97
N GLU A 10 20.48 3.17 16.76
CA GLU A 10 19.34 3.24 15.86
C GLU A 10 18.05 3.06 16.65
N ALA A 11 17.08 3.93 16.43
CA ALA A 11 15.75 3.82 16.99
C ALA A 11 14.70 4.11 15.92
N TRP A 12 13.58 3.39 15.99
CA TRP A 12 12.41 3.73 15.22
C TRP A 12 11.69 4.89 15.89
N ALA A 13 11.37 5.92 15.11
CA ALA A 13 10.59 7.06 15.58
C ALA A 13 9.45 7.32 14.59
N PRO A 14 8.27 7.76 15.06
CA PRO A 14 7.20 8.19 14.18
C PRO A 14 7.64 9.40 13.36
N LEU A 15 7.11 9.51 12.15
CA LEU A 15 7.25 10.73 11.34
C LEU A 15 6.37 11.85 11.89
N GLY A 16 5.22 11.51 12.47
CA GLY A 16 4.22 12.43 12.96
C GLY A 16 2.85 12.15 12.33
N VAL A 17 2.37 13.00 11.46
CA VAL A 17 1.11 12.84 10.73
C VAL A 17 1.38 12.24 9.35
N LEU A 18 0.76 11.10 9.07
CA LEU A 18 0.82 10.43 7.77
C LEU A 18 -0.49 10.58 6.99
N GLY A 19 -0.40 11.10 5.77
CA GLY A 19 -1.48 11.05 4.80
C GLY A 19 -1.38 9.79 3.94
N HIS A 20 -2.45 9.00 3.84
CA HIS A 20 -2.47 7.78 3.02
C HIS A 20 -3.40 7.96 1.83
N VAL A 21 -2.88 7.80 0.62
CA VAL A 21 -3.64 7.73 -0.63
C VAL A 21 -3.61 6.29 -1.11
N THR A 22 -4.77 5.62 -1.06
CA THR A 22 -4.87 4.19 -1.33
C THR A 22 -5.63 3.89 -2.62
N PRO A 23 -5.31 2.77 -3.29
CA PRO A 23 -5.91 2.41 -4.57
C PRO A 23 -7.38 2.00 -4.38
N ALA A 24 -8.15 2.14 -5.46
CA ALA A 24 -9.58 1.82 -5.46
C ALA A 24 -9.89 0.35 -5.72
N ASN A 25 -8.94 -0.38 -6.33
CA ASN A 25 -9.10 -1.75 -6.83
C ASN A 25 -8.58 -2.83 -5.86
N ALA A 26 -7.82 -2.47 -4.85
CA ALA A 26 -7.23 -3.42 -3.89
C ALA A 26 -7.85 -3.23 -2.51
N ARG A 27 -8.87 -4.04 -2.21
CA ARG A 27 -9.47 -4.09 -0.87
C ARG A 27 -8.43 -4.58 0.14
N GLY A 28 -8.37 -3.94 1.30
CA GLY A 28 -7.43 -4.29 2.36
C GLY A 28 -6.12 -3.49 2.33
N VAL A 29 -5.64 -3.00 1.18
CA VAL A 29 -4.41 -2.18 1.12
C VAL A 29 -4.54 -0.92 1.98
N ALA A 30 -5.72 -0.30 1.99
CA ALA A 30 -5.98 0.86 2.84
C ALA A 30 -5.82 0.54 4.34
N ALA A 31 -6.36 -0.60 4.77
CA ALA A 31 -6.23 -1.06 6.16
C ALA A 31 -4.77 -1.43 6.49
N MET A 32 -4.08 -2.12 5.58
CA MET A 32 -2.67 -2.50 5.76
C MET A 32 -1.78 -1.26 5.90
N SER A 33 -1.90 -0.30 4.98
CA SER A 33 -1.13 0.94 5.02
C SER A 33 -1.35 1.73 6.33
N LEU A 34 -2.59 1.76 6.82
CA LEU A 34 -2.90 2.42 8.09
C LEU A 34 -2.33 1.64 9.28
N ILE A 35 -2.41 0.31 9.28
CA ILE A 35 -1.85 -0.53 10.37
C ILE A 35 -0.34 -0.31 10.46
N GLU A 36 0.37 -0.28 9.35
CA GLU A 36 1.81 0.02 9.31
C GLU A 36 2.10 1.41 9.90
N GLY A 37 1.30 2.41 9.55
CA GLY A 37 1.40 3.76 10.12
C GLY A 37 1.17 3.79 11.63
N LEU A 38 0.18 3.03 12.13
CA LEU A 38 -0.10 2.88 13.57
C LEU A 38 1.03 2.17 14.31
N LEU A 39 1.54 1.07 13.76
CA LEU A 39 2.65 0.31 14.35
C LEU A 39 3.93 1.16 14.45
N ALA A 40 4.10 2.11 13.53
CA ALA A 40 5.20 3.07 13.56
C ALA A 40 4.92 4.28 14.48
N GLY A 41 3.77 4.33 15.17
CA GLY A 41 3.43 5.37 16.14
C GLY A 41 2.90 6.68 15.56
N ASN A 42 2.42 6.67 14.31
CA ASN A 42 1.96 7.88 13.63
C ASN A 42 0.46 8.16 13.82
N ILE A 43 0.07 9.40 13.64
CA ILE A 43 -1.32 9.81 13.39
C ILE A 43 -1.59 9.59 11.90
N ASN A 44 -2.72 8.96 11.56
CA ASN A 44 -2.98 8.51 10.20
C ASN A 44 -4.24 9.17 9.62
N LEU A 45 -4.08 9.88 8.52
CA LEU A 45 -5.14 10.52 7.74
C LEU A 45 -5.36 9.70 6.45
N LEU A 46 -6.35 8.81 6.44
CA LEU A 46 -6.58 7.89 5.35
C LEU A 46 -7.61 8.46 4.36
N LYS A 47 -7.16 8.77 3.16
CA LYS A 47 -8.04 9.13 2.04
C LYS A 47 -8.51 7.86 1.34
N THR A 48 -9.81 7.57 1.43
CA THR A 48 -10.44 6.46 0.71
C THR A 48 -11.15 6.92 -0.56
N SER A 49 -11.27 6.02 -1.53
CA SER A 49 -12.05 6.24 -2.74
C SER A 49 -13.53 5.88 -2.53
N ARG A 50 -14.40 6.32 -3.46
CA ARG A 50 -15.81 5.89 -3.45
C ARG A 50 -15.97 4.38 -3.69
N ARG A 51 -15.04 3.75 -4.41
CA ARG A 51 -15.06 2.32 -4.73
C ARG A 51 -14.70 1.42 -3.55
N ASP A 52 -14.14 1.98 -2.47
CA ASP A 52 -13.88 1.24 -1.22
C ASP A 52 -15.17 0.73 -0.55
N GLY A 53 -16.32 1.30 -0.91
CA GLY A 53 -17.65 0.80 -0.50
C GLY A 53 -17.86 0.82 1.02
N LEU A 54 -17.14 1.67 1.76
CA LEU A 54 -17.14 1.77 3.22
C LEU A 54 -16.47 0.57 3.94
N PHE A 55 -15.83 -0.33 3.20
CA PHE A 55 -15.15 -1.50 3.81
C PHE A 55 -14.10 -1.06 4.83
N THR A 56 -13.16 -0.22 4.40
CA THR A 56 -12.10 0.29 5.28
C THR A 56 -12.66 1.05 6.47
N GLN A 57 -13.68 1.90 6.25
CA GLN A 57 -14.31 2.65 7.34
C GLN A 57 -14.95 1.72 8.38
N LYS A 58 -15.64 0.66 7.96
CA LYS A 58 -16.26 -0.33 8.87
C LYS A 58 -15.20 -1.09 9.65
N LEU A 59 -14.13 -1.53 8.98
CA LEU A 59 -13.04 -2.24 9.62
C LEU A 59 -12.36 -1.39 10.69
N LEU A 60 -12.05 -0.13 10.36
CA LEU A 60 -11.39 0.78 11.31
C LEU A 60 -12.30 1.21 12.46
N ARG A 61 -13.61 1.32 12.22
CA ARG A 61 -14.57 1.52 13.30
C ARG A 61 -14.54 0.36 14.28
N ALA A 62 -14.60 -0.89 13.78
CA ALA A 62 -14.53 -2.07 14.63
C ALA A 62 -13.20 -2.15 15.40
N LEU A 63 -12.08 -1.75 14.78
CA LEU A 63 -10.79 -1.66 15.45
C LEU A 63 -10.81 -0.66 16.61
N VAL A 64 -11.32 0.55 16.38
CA VAL A 64 -11.40 1.61 17.39
C VAL A 64 -12.42 1.27 18.49
N GLU A 65 -13.50 0.57 18.16
CA GLU A 65 -14.47 0.07 19.18
C GLU A 65 -13.83 -0.98 20.10
N ARG A 66 -12.93 -1.82 19.55
CA ARG A 66 -12.20 -2.83 20.32
C ARG A 66 -11.03 -2.23 21.12
N GLU A 67 -10.38 -1.23 20.59
CA GLU A 67 -9.26 -0.53 21.20
C GLU A 67 -9.46 1.00 21.10
N PRO A 68 -10.21 1.59 22.04
CA PRO A 68 -10.57 3.02 22.01
C PRO A 68 -9.37 3.99 22.07
N THR A 69 -8.22 3.55 22.56
CA THR A 69 -7.00 4.35 22.63
C THR A 69 -6.45 4.72 21.23
N LEU A 70 -6.84 3.97 20.19
CA LEU A 70 -6.48 4.26 18.81
C LEU A 70 -7.26 5.42 18.17
N LYS A 71 -8.38 5.83 18.79
CA LYS A 71 -9.27 6.85 18.23
C LYS A 71 -8.57 8.16 17.83
N PRO A 72 -7.64 8.72 18.63
CA PRO A 72 -6.96 9.97 18.26
C PRO A 72 -5.91 9.80 17.14
N PHE A 73 -5.62 8.57 16.71
CA PHE A 73 -4.57 8.29 15.73
C PHE A 73 -5.12 7.87 14.36
N VAL A 74 -6.45 7.79 14.18
CA VAL A 74 -7.08 7.26 12.96
C VAL A 74 -8.17 8.17 12.45
N TYR A 75 -7.99 8.71 11.24
CA TYR A 75 -8.97 9.55 10.56
C TYR A 75 -9.22 9.02 9.15
N VAL A 76 -10.48 8.73 8.82
CA VAL A 76 -10.87 8.24 7.50
C VAL A 76 -11.65 9.31 6.76
N LEU A 77 -11.11 9.74 5.62
CA LEU A 77 -11.63 10.84 4.82
C LEU A 77 -12.07 10.33 3.44
N ARG A 78 -13.33 10.57 3.09
CA ARG A 78 -13.85 10.28 1.74
C ARG A 78 -13.66 11.49 0.85
N LEU A 79 -12.48 11.58 0.22
CA LEU A 79 -12.12 12.69 -0.65
C LEU A 79 -12.01 12.22 -2.11
N SER A 80 -12.48 13.06 -3.02
CA SER A 80 -12.31 12.84 -4.45
C SER A 80 -10.91 13.20 -4.90
N SER A 81 -10.30 12.38 -5.75
CA SER A 81 -9.03 12.72 -6.43
C SER A 81 -9.19 13.90 -7.42
N ARG A 82 -10.43 14.32 -7.70
CA ARG A 82 -10.74 15.48 -8.57
C ARG A 82 -10.80 16.81 -7.80
N GLN A 83 -10.36 16.83 -6.56
CA GLN A 83 -10.32 18.02 -5.71
C GLN A 83 -8.88 18.26 -5.23
N PRO A 84 -7.97 18.67 -6.15
CA PRO A 84 -6.55 18.82 -5.83
C PRO A 84 -6.29 19.84 -4.73
N GLU A 85 -7.09 20.90 -4.63
CA GLU A 85 -6.96 21.93 -3.58
C GLU A 85 -7.19 21.32 -2.18
N VAL A 86 -8.21 20.46 -2.05
CA VAL A 86 -8.53 19.79 -0.79
C VAL A 86 -7.44 18.78 -0.42
N LEU A 87 -6.91 18.07 -1.41
CA LEU A 87 -5.80 17.12 -1.19
C LEU A 87 -4.51 17.84 -0.81
N SER A 88 -4.19 18.95 -1.47
CA SER A 88 -3.02 19.76 -1.12
C SER A 88 -3.13 20.32 0.31
N ALA A 89 -4.32 20.79 0.70
CA ALA A 89 -4.57 21.25 2.07
C ALA A 89 -4.43 20.10 3.09
N LEU A 90 -4.88 18.89 2.75
CA LEU A 90 -4.68 17.72 3.59
C LEU A 90 -3.19 17.36 3.73
N PHE A 91 -2.45 17.37 2.61
CA PHE A 91 -1.01 17.03 2.63
C PHE A 91 -0.16 18.09 3.32
N ALA A 92 -0.62 19.33 3.34
CA ALA A 92 0.02 20.38 4.13
C ALA A 92 0.00 20.16 5.65
N LEU A 93 -0.89 19.26 6.13
CA LEU A 93 -0.94 18.85 7.53
C LEU A 93 -0.06 17.64 7.84
N CYS A 94 0.57 17.04 6.81
CA CYS A 94 1.28 15.77 6.92
C CYS A 94 2.80 15.98 6.99
N ASP A 95 3.45 15.21 7.85
CA ASP A 95 4.90 15.04 7.88
C ASP A 95 5.37 13.99 6.88
N GLY A 96 4.45 13.12 6.46
CA GLY A 96 4.67 12.14 5.40
C GLY A 96 3.40 11.84 4.61
N VAL A 97 3.57 11.51 3.33
CA VAL A 97 2.47 11.08 2.46
C VAL A 97 2.81 9.74 1.85
N VAL A 98 1.96 8.75 2.09
CA VAL A 98 2.05 7.40 1.52
C VAL A 98 1.09 7.32 0.34
N VAL A 99 1.59 6.98 -0.83
CA VAL A 99 0.77 6.81 -2.03
C VAL A 99 0.90 5.41 -2.60
N TRP A 100 -0.25 4.77 -2.81
CA TRP A 100 -0.39 3.50 -3.50
C TRP A 100 -1.14 3.73 -4.80
N GLY A 101 -0.52 3.45 -5.94
CA GLY A 101 -1.19 3.65 -7.22
C GLY A 101 -0.27 3.50 -8.42
N GLY A 102 -0.84 3.67 -9.62
CA GLY A 102 -0.08 3.76 -10.86
C GLY A 102 0.70 5.06 -10.97
N GLU A 103 1.53 5.16 -12.00
CA GLU A 103 2.45 6.27 -12.22
C GLU A 103 1.78 7.64 -12.19
N ASP A 104 0.62 7.79 -12.84
CA ASP A 104 -0.13 9.05 -12.87
C ASP A 104 -0.60 9.48 -11.46
N ALA A 105 -1.06 8.50 -10.65
CA ALA A 105 -1.50 8.79 -9.30
C ALA A 105 -0.33 9.19 -8.39
N VAL A 106 0.80 8.51 -8.54
CA VAL A 106 2.05 8.82 -7.81
C VAL A 106 2.56 10.20 -8.21
N ALA A 107 2.61 10.51 -9.52
CA ALA A 107 3.04 11.81 -10.02
C ALA A 107 2.14 12.95 -9.52
N ALA A 108 0.81 12.74 -9.55
CA ALA A 108 -0.14 13.73 -9.05
C ALA A 108 0.01 13.99 -7.54
N VAL A 109 0.19 12.92 -6.74
CA VAL A 109 0.40 13.07 -5.28
C VAL A 109 1.73 13.74 -4.99
N ARG A 110 2.79 13.38 -5.72
CA ARG A 110 4.11 14.01 -5.60
C ARG A 110 4.04 15.53 -5.85
N ALA A 111 3.31 15.95 -6.88
CA ALA A 111 3.14 17.36 -7.20
C ALA A 111 2.38 18.15 -6.12
N MET A 112 1.53 17.48 -5.33
CA MET A 112 0.76 18.10 -4.25
C MET A 112 1.42 17.97 -2.87
N THR A 113 2.44 17.12 -2.73
CA THR A 113 3.13 16.89 -1.45
C THR A 113 4.09 18.03 -1.16
N PRO A 114 3.99 18.67 0.02
CA PRO A 114 4.93 19.73 0.41
C PRO A 114 6.38 19.24 0.42
N PRO A 115 7.37 20.07 0.06
CA PRO A 115 8.79 19.69 0.08
C PRO A 115 9.31 19.22 1.44
N ALA A 116 8.68 19.69 2.54
CA ALA A 116 9.04 19.29 3.89
C ALA A 116 8.49 17.92 4.29
N ALA A 117 7.44 17.43 3.62
CA ALA A 117 6.83 16.15 3.90
C ALA A 117 7.57 15.01 3.17
N ARG A 118 7.74 13.89 3.86
CA ARG A 118 8.35 12.69 3.26
C ARG A 118 7.34 11.98 2.36
N LEU A 119 7.69 11.77 1.09
CA LEU A 119 6.88 10.97 0.18
C LEU A 119 7.32 9.50 0.20
N ILE A 120 6.36 8.60 0.42
CA ILE A 120 6.54 7.14 0.44
C ILE A 120 5.69 6.56 -0.70
N GLU A 121 6.35 6.04 -1.72
CA GLU A 121 5.71 5.63 -2.97
C GLU A 121 5.65 4.11 -3.12
N TRP A 122 4.44 3.61 -3.28
CA TRP A 122 4.15 2.24 -3.69
C TRP A 122 3.56 2.28 -5.10
N GLY A 123 4.46 2.47 -6.07
CA GLY A 123 4.12 2.57 -7.49
C GLY A 123 3.76 1.22 -8.11
N HIS A 124 3.51 1.25 -9.42
CA HIS A 124 3.24 0.05 -10.20
C HIS A 124 4.43 -0.91 -10.14
N ARG A 125 4.13 -2.21 -10.02
CA ARG A 125 5.10 -3.31 -10.08
C ARG A 125 4.65 -4.30 -11.14
N ILE A 126 5.59 -4.85 -11.89
CA ILE A 126 5.37 -5.93 -12.81
C ILE A 126 5.85 -7.20 -12.12
N SER A 127 4.94 -8.18 -11.98
CA SER A 127 5.26 -9.49 -11.45
C SER A 127 5.46 -10.48 -12.58
N PHE A 128 6.31 -11.46 -12.34
CA PHE A 128 6.53 -12.59 -13.22
C PHE A 128 6.51 -13.89 -12.43
N ALA A 129 6.29 -15.00 -13.12
CA ALA A 129 6.48 -16.32 -12.56
C ALA A 129 7.61 -17.04 -13.29
N TYR A 130 8.39 -17.80 -12.55
CA TYR A 130 9.40 -18.70 -13.07
C TYR A 130 8.95 -20.14 -12.83
N VAL A 131 8.91 -20.94 -13.88
CA VAL A 131 8.52 -22.35 -13.82
C VAL A 131 9.76 -23.19 -14.09
N ALA A 132 10.23 -23.87 -13.05
CA ALA A 132 11.36 -24.78 -13.16
C ALA A 132 11.02 -26.01 -14.03
N GLN A 133 12.01 -26.61 -14.67
CA GLN A 133 11.82 -27.69 -15.63
C GLN A 133 11.04 -28.88 -15.03
N GLU A 134 11.32 -29.25 -13.77
CA GLU A 134 10.63 -30.36 -13.07
C GLU A 134 9.15 -30.07 -12.82
N SER A 135 8.75 -28.79 -12.75
CA SER A 135 7.37 -28.37 -12.52
C SER A 135 6.59 -28.11 -13.81
N SER A 136 7.28 -28.04 -14.96
CA SER A 136 6.69 -27.67 -16.24
C SER A 136 5.69 -28.70 -16.78
N ALA A 137 5.82 -29.97 -16.36
CA ALA A 137 4.92 -31.06 -16.70
C ALA A 137 3.96 -31.46 -15.57
N ASP A 138 4.04 -30.84 -14.39
CA ASP A 138 3.15 -31.14 -13.26
C ASP A 138 1.80 -30.41 -13.41
N PRO A 139 0.69 -31.15 -13.60
CA PRO A 139 -0.63 -30.55 -13.76
C PRO A 139 -1.11 -29.79 -12.51
N ALA A 140 -0.60 -30.10 -11.32
CA ALA A 140 -0.97 -29.39 -10.09
C ALA A 140 -0.27 -28.03 -10.02
N ALA A 141 1.02 -27.98 -10.32
CA ALA A 141 1.79 -26.73 -10.40
C ALA A 141 1.23 -25.80 -11.49
N LEU A 142 0.90 -26.33 -12.67
CA LEU A 142 0.33 -25.57 -13.77
C LEU A 142 -1.07 -25.02 -13.43
N ARG A 143 -1.91 -25.76 -12.72
CA ARG A 143 -3.21 -25.24 -12.24
C ARG A 143 -3.04 -24.15 -11.20
N ALA A 144 -2.11 -24.28 -10.27
CA ALA A 144 -1.80 -23.24 -9.29
C ALA A 144 -1.31 -21.97 -9.99
N LEU A 145 -0.40 -22.09 -10.95
CA LEU A 145 0.07 -20.98 -11.75
C LEU A 145 -1.07 -20.29 -12.53
N ALA A 146 -1.94 -21.08 -13.17
CA ALA A 146 -3.10 -20.54 -13.89
C ALA A 146 -4.05 -19.79 -12.94
N HIS A 147 -4.24 -20.30 -11.72
CA HIS A 147 -5.01 -19.61 -10.69
C HIS A 147 -4.36 -18.26 -10.35
N ASP A 148 -3.06 -18.21 -10.10
CA ASP A 148 -2.35 -16.97 -9.73
C ASP A 148 -2.37 -15.94 -10.88
N VAL A 149 -2.24 -16.41 -12.14
CA VAL A 149 -2.37 -15.55 -13.32
C VAL A 149 -3.77 -14.97 -13.45
N CYS A 150 -4.82 -15.78 -13.23
CA CYS A 150 -6.21 -15.36 -13.41
C CYS A 150 -6.79 -14.65 -12.17
N PHE A 151 -6.13 -14.75 -11.01
CA PHE A 151 -6.63 -14.21 -9.76
C PHE A 151 -6.91 -12.72 -9.86
N ILE A 152 -8.13 -12.32 -9.41
CA ILE A 152 -8.66 -10.94 -9.50
C ILE A 152 -8.47 -10.30 -10.89
N GLU A 153 -8.66 -11.07 -11.97
CA GLU A 153 -8.62 -10.56 -13.35
C GLU A 153 -7.33 -9.78 -13.67
N GLN A 154 -6.20 -10.24 -13.14
CA GLN A 154 -4.88 -9.60 -13.29
C GLN A 154 -4.77 -8.16 -12.78
N GLN A 155 -5.66 -7.73 -11.89
CA GLN A 155 -5.65 -6.36 -11.37
C GLN A 155 -4.72 -6.15 -10.18
N ALA A 156 -4.10 -7.21 -9.65
CA ALA A 156 -3.11 -7.08 -8.58
C ALA A 156 -1.70 -6.86 -9.15
N CYS A 157 -0.90 -6.10 -8.42
CA CYS A 157 0.53 -5.97 -8.72
C CYS A 157 1.30 -7.29 -8.60
N SER A 158 0.74 -8.28 -7.87
CA SER A 158 1.27 -9.64 -7.73
C SER A 158 0.82 -10.61 -8.83
N SER A 159 -0.11 -10.21 -9.71
CA SER A 159 -0.54 -11.07 -10.82
C SER A 159 0.59 -11.18 -11.84
N PRO A 160 1.09 -12.40 -12.16
CA PRO A 160 2.16 -12.57 -13.12
C PRO A 160 1.76 -12.10 -14.52
N GLN A 161 2.53 -11.23 -15.11
CA GLN A 161 2.32 -10.71 -16.47
C GLN A 161 3.31 -11.31 -17.48
N CYS A 162 4.31 -12.00 -16.99
CA CYS A 162 5.30 -12.72 -17.78
C CYS A 162 5.59 -14.07 -17.13
N LEU A 163 5.76 -15.10 -17.95
CA LEU A 163 6.13 -16.43 -17.50
C LEU A 163 7.49 -16.79 -18.11
N TYR A 164 8.43 -17.14 -17.25
CA TYR A 164 9.72 -17.71 -17.67
C TYR A 164 9.67 -19.20 -17.43
N LEU A 165 9.88 -19.97 -18.50
CA LEU A 165 9.91 -21.43 -18.44
C LEU A 165 11.36 -21.88 -18.56
N GLU A 166 11.80 -22.72 -17.64
CA GLU A 166 13.05 -23.44 -17.79
C GLU A 166 12.82 -24.63 -18.73
N THR A 167 13.44 -24.57 -19.90
CA THR A 167 13.32 -25.63 -20.90
C THR A 167 14.69 -26.04 -21.40
N ALA A 168 14.86 -27.34 -21.75
CA ALA A 168 16.09 -27.83 -22.39
C ALA A 168 16.16 -27.45 -23.88
N ASP A 169 14.99 -27.18 -24.50
CA ASP A 169 14.84 -26.73 -25.89
C ASP A 169 14.18 -25.32 -25.86
N PRO A 170 14.83 -24.32 -26.44
CA PRO A 170 14.33 -22.95 -26.49
C PRO A 170 13.16 -22.77 -27.48
#